data_ec55c6d9d6c739b5548826347683920b
#
_entry.id   ec55c6d9d6c739b5548826347683920b
#
_cell.length_a   1.000
_cell.length_b   1.000
_cell.length_c   1.000
_cell.angle_alpha   90.00
_cell.angle_beta   90.00
_cell.angle_gamma   90.00
#
_symmetry.space_group_name_H-M   'P 1'
#
loop_
_entity.id
_entity.type
_entity.pdbx_description
1 polymer ?
#
loop_
_entity_poly.entity_id
_entity_poly.type
_entity_poly.pdbx_seq_one_letter_code
_entity_poly.pdbx_strand_id
1 'polypeptide(L)'
;LLDVRTYRCKPGTINTHLKLYSEKGKPVQSKHLGQPLLFATTETGNPNEYTHIWVYKNADDREKKRAAMWSDTDWINYTQESAKLGALESQENKLLKPVDFYDLKI
;
A
#
# COMPACT_ATOMS: atom_id res chain seq x y z
N LEU A 1 14.03 5.63 2.47
CA LEU A 1 13.63 4.35 1.89
C LEU A 1 12.19 4.44 1.42
N LEU A 2 11.96 4.19 0.14
CA LEU A 2 10.63 4.19 -0.44
C LEU A 2 10.21 2.76 -0.78
N ASP A 3 9.00 2.41 -0.37
CA ASP A 3 8.39 1.12 -0.69
C ASP A 3 7.33 1.40 -1.77
N VAL A 4 7.68 1.10 -3.02
CA VAL A 4 6.82 1.32 -4.19
C VAL A 4 6.06 0.04 -4.47
N ARG A 5 4.75 0.08 -4.32
CA ARG A 5 3.89 -1.09 -4.40
C ARG A 5 2.90 -0.92 -5.55
N THR A 6 2.87 -1.89 -6.46
CA THR A 6 1.91 -1.93 -7.56
C THR A 6 1.08 -3.19 -7.44
N TYR A 7 -0.22 -3.01 -7.31
CA TYR A 7 -1.17 -4.12 -7.15
C TYR A 7 -2.09 -4.16 -8.36
N ARG A 8 -2.39 -5.39 -8.80
CA ARG A 8 -3.33 -5.63 -9.88
C ARG A 8 -4.55 -6.33 -9.34
N CYS A 9 -5.72 -5.82 -9.72
CA CYS A 9 -7.01 -6.43 -9.43
C CYS A 9 -7.54 -7.17 -10.64
N LYS A 10 -8.42 -8.14 -10.40
CA LYS A 10 -9.19 -8.78 -11.47
C LYS A 10 -10.04 -7.74 -12.20
N PRO A 11 -10.26 -7.88 -13.51
CA PRO A 11 -11.07 -6.93 -14.26
C PRO A 11 -12.41 -6.64 -13.59
N GLY A 12 -12.74 -5.35 -13.48
CA GLY A 12 -14.01 -4.90 -12.90
C GLY A 12 -14.10 -4.85 -11.38
N THR A 13 -13.02 -5.16 -10.66
CA THR A 13 -13.07 -5.26 -9.19
C THR A 13 -12.33 -4.15 -8.45
N ILE A 14 -11.56 -3.32 -9.15
CA ILE A 14 -10.69 -2.33 -8.49
C ILE A 14 -11.47 -1.32 -7.66
N ASN A 15 -12.61 -0.85 -8.14
CA ASN A 15 -13.40 0.16 -7.41
C ASN A 15 -13.95 -0.40 -6.10
N THR A 16 -14.46 -1.63 -6.12
CA THR A 16 -14.95 -2.31 -4.92
C THR A 16 -13.81 -2.57 -3.94
N HIS A 17 -12.65 -2.99 -4.46
CA HIS A 17 -11.46 -3.21 -3.64
C HIS A 17 -10.99 -1.93 -2.97
N LEU A 18 -10.88 -0.83 -3.72
CA LEU A 18 -10.42 0.45 -3.17
C LEU A 18 -11.42 1.07 -2.20
N LYS A 19 -12.73 0.84 -2.41
CA LYS A 19 -13.74 1.27 -1.46
C LYS A 19 -13.56 0.58 -0.11
N LEU A 20 -13.38 -0.73 -0.11
CA LEU A 20 -13.12 -1.50 1.11
C LEU A 20 -11.84 -1.00 1.80
N TYR A 21 -10.77 -0.79 1.02
CA TYR A 21 -9.52 -0.26 1.56
C TYR A 21 -9.72 1.11 2.20
N SER A 22 -10.38 2.04 1.52
CA SER A 22 -10.56 3.40 2.03
C SER A 22 -11.36 3.43 3.33
N GLU A 23 -12.31 2.53 3.50
CA GLU A 23 -13.16 2.46 4.67
C GLU A 23 -12.50 1.75 5.85
N LYS A 24 -11.81 0.64 5.61
CA LYS A 24 -11.31 -0.25 6.65
C LYS A 24 -9.80 -0.45 6.68
N GLY A 25 -9.14 -0.40 5.54
CA GLY A 25 -7.70 -0.59 5.46
C GLY A 25 -6.90 0.68 5.74
N LYS A 26 -7.28 1.77 5.09
CA LYS A 26 -6.55 3.04 5.19
C LYS A 26 -6.44 3.57 6.62
N PRO A 27 -7.49 3.61 7.43
CA PRO A 27 -7.38 4.13 8.79
C PRO A 27 -6.32 3.41 9.62
N VAL A 28 -6.30 2.09 9.58
CA VAL A 28 -5.34 1.31 10.36
C VAL A 28 -3.95 1.33 9.73
N GLN A 29 -3.84 1.28 8.41
CA GLN A 29 -2.55 1.34 7.74
C GLN A 29 -1.86 2.68 7.99
N SER A 30 -2.58 3.78 7.87
CA SER A 30 -2.04 5.12 8.12
C SER A 30 -1.70 5.35 9.59
N LYS A 31 -2.41 4.71 10.52
CA LYS A 31 -2.07 4.74 11.94
C LYS A 31 -0.65 4.24 12.18
N HIS A 32 -0.23 3.19 11.49
CA HIS A 32 1.08 2.56 11.67
C HIS A 32 2.15 3.11 10.72
N LEU A 33 1.80 3.34 9.45
CA LEU A 33 2.76 3.71 8.42
C LEU A 33 2.82 5.21 8.12
N GLY A 34 1.86 5.98 8.64
CA GLY A 34 1.70 7.39 8.28
C GLY A 34 1.00 7.56 6.94
N GLN A 35 1.01 8.77 6.40
CA GLN A 35 0.43 9.03 5.09
C GLN A 35 1.33 8.52 3.99
N PRO A 36 0.79 7.89 2.94
CA PRO A 36 1.63 7.51 1.80
C PRO A 36 2.09 8.75 1.04
N LEU A 37 3.24 8.64 0.40
CA LEU A 37 3.73 9.67 -0.52
C LEU A 37 2.82 9.79 -1.74
N LEU A 38 2.29 8.66 -2.21
CA LEU A 38 1.41 8.55 -3.36
C LEU A 38 0.44 7.41 -3.15
N PHE A 39 -0.79 7.59 -3.61
CA PHE A 39 -1.76 6.51 -3.73
C PHE A 39 -2.63 6.84 -4.95
N ALA A 40 -2.43 6.11 -6.05
CA ALA A 40 -3.00 6.48 -7.34
C ALA A 40 -3.41 5.28 -8.18
N THR A 41 -4.47 5.46 -8.93
CA THR A 41 -4.89 4.51 -9.97
C THR A 41 -4.22 4.85 -11.29
N THR A 42 -4.27 3.93 -12.24
CA THR A 42 -3.64 4.12 -13.55
C THR A 42 -4.54 4.97 -14.44
N GLU A 43 -4.04 6.12 -14.92
CA GLU A 43 -4.73 6.97 -15.88
C GLU A 43 -4.58 6.42 -17.30
N THR A 44 -3.35 6.08 -17.69
CA THR A 44 -3.06 5.39 -18.95
C THR A 44 -2.20 4.17 -18.65
N GLY A 45 -2.54 3.02 -19.23
CA GLY A 45 -1.91 1.74 -18.94
C GLY A 45 -2.96 0.73 -18.53
N ASN A 46 -2.63 -0.16 -17.60
CA ASN A 46 -3.59 -1.16 -17.13
C ASN A 46 -4.57 -0.54 -16.12
N PRO A 47 -5.87 -0.46 -16.46
CA PRO A 47 -6.87 0.17 -15.59
C PRO A 47 -7.15 -0.63 -14.30
N ASN A 48 -6.66 -1.85 -14.23
CA ASN A 48 -6.87 -2.72 -13.07
C ASN A 48 -5.73 -2.63 -12.05
N GLU A 49 -4.79 -1.71 -12.27
CA GLU A 49 -3.64 -1.50 -11.37
C GLU A 49 -3.77 -0.20 -10.59
N TYR A 50 -3.23 -0.22 -9.38
CA TYR A 50 -2.99 0.99 -8.60
C TYR A 50 -1.61 0.91 -7.96
N THR A 51 -1.05 2.08 -7.67
CA THR A 51 0.31 2.21 -7.11
C THR A 51 0.25 3.06 -5.87
N HIS A 52 0.94 2.60 -4.82
CA HIS A 52 1.10 3.40 -3.61
C HIS A 52 2.55 3.33 -3.15
N ILE A 53 3.00 4.41 -2.53
CA ILE A 53 4.39 4.58 -2.09
C ILE A 53 4.39 4.99 -0.62
N TRP A 54 5.11 4.21 0.19
CA TRP A 54 5.30 4.48 1.60
C TRP A 54 6.73 4.86 1.87
N VAL A 55 6.96 5.81 2.78
CA VAL A 55 8.29 6.32 3.08
C VAL A 55 8.68 5.94 4.49
N TYR A 56 9.88 5.38 4.61
CA TYR A 56 10.47 4.99 5.88
C TYR A 56 11.85 5.62 6.03
N LYS A 57 12.30 5.79 7.25
CA LYS A 57 13.66 6.30 7.52
C LYS A 57 14.72 5.35 6.99
N ASN A 58 14.51 4.06 7.21
CA ASN A 58 15.43 2.98 6.83
C ASN A 58 14.69 1.64 6.91
N ALA A 59 15.40 0.55 6.65
CA ALA A 59 14.83 -0.81 6.67
C ALA A 59 14.33 -1.21 8.07
N ASP A 60 15.01 -0.78 9.13
CA ASP A 60 14.60 -1.08 10.49
C ASP A 60 13.29 -0.38 10.86
N ASP A 61 13.15 0.89 10.50
CA ASP A 61 11.90 1.64 10.67
C ASP A 61 10.73 0.96 9.94
N ARG A 62 10.97 0.52 8.70
CA ARG A 62 9.98 -0.21 7.92
C ARG A 62 9.56 -1.50 8.62
N GLU A 63 10.52 -2.29 9.05
CA GLU A 63 10.24 -3.57 9.70
C GLU A 63 9.42 -3.39 10.97
N LYS A 64 9.79 -2.44 11.81
CA LYS A 64 9.07 -2.15 13.06
C LYS A 64 7.65 -1.68 12.83
N LYS A 65 7.45 -0.75 11.90
CA LYS A 65 6.12 -0.23 11.57
C LYS A 65 5.23 -1.29 10.98
N ARG A 66 5.76 -2.10 10.07
CA ARG A 66 5.00 -3.19 9.45
C ARG A 66 4.67 -4.28 10.46
N ALA A 67 5.58 -4.62 11.35
CA ALA A 67 5.33 -5.58 12.42
C ALA A 67 4.19 -5.10 13.34
N ALA A 68 4.18 -3.83 13.72
CA ALA A 68 3.12 -3.25 14.52
C ALA A 68 1.76 -3.29 13.79
N MET A 69 1.76 -2.96 12.50
CA MET A 69 0.55 -3.03 11.67
C MET A 69 -0.01 -4.46 11.61
N TRP A 70 0.84 -5.45 11.39
CA TRP A 70 0.42 -6.85 11.30
C TRP A 70 0.06 -7.47 12.65
N SER A 71 0.34 -6.77 13.76
CA SER A 71 -0.11 -7.15 15.10
C SER A 71 -1.44 -6.49 15.48
N ASP A 72 -1.93 -5.56 14.66
CA ASP A 72 -3.18 -4.86 14.90
C ASP A 72 -4.35 -5.68 14.37
N THR A 73 -5.30 -5.98 15.25
CA THR A 73 -6.48 -6.78 14.90
C THR A 73 -7.30 -6.14 13.77
N ASP A 74 -7.38 -4.81 13.74
CA ASP A 74 -8.13 -4.11 12.69
C ASP A 74 -7.49 -4.32 11.32
N TRP A 75 -6.16 -4.35 11.25
CA TRP A 75 -5.47 -4.67 9.99
C TRP A 75 -5.71 -6.11 9.57
N ILE A 76 -5.61 -7.05 10.51
CA ILE A 76 -5.87 -8.47 10.24
C ILE A 76 -7.29 -8.66 9.73
N ASN A 77 -8.28 -8.02 10.36
CA ASN A 77 -9.67 -8.08 9.94
C ASN A 77 -9.87 -7.53 8.53
N TYR A 78 -9.24 -6.38 8.22
CA TYR A 78 -9.28 -5.82 6.87
C TYR A 78 -8.70 -6.80 5.85
N THR A 79 -7.53 -7.39 6.13
CA THR A 79 -6.90 -8.33 5.19
C THR A 79 -7.75 -9.57 4.95
N GLN A 80 -8.48 -10.03 5.96
CA GLN A 80 -9.41 -11.14 5.81
C GLN A 80 -10.61 -10.77 4.93
N GLU A 81 -11.17 -9.59 5.10
CA GLU A 81 -12.25 -9.10 4.24
C GLU A 81 -11.78 -8.91 2.80
N SER A 82 -10.59 -8.35 2.62
CA SER A 82 -9.98 -8.20 1.30
C SER A 82 -9.78 -9.55 0.61
N ALA A 83 -9.32 -10.56 1.35
CA ALA A 83 -9.15 -11.91 0.83
C ALA A 83 -10.48 -12.52 0.41
N LYS A 84 -11.55 -12.32 1.18
CA LYS A 84 -12.90 -12.80 0.83
C LYS A 84 -13.44 -12.13 -0.41
N LEU A 85 -13.15 -10.85 -0.60
CA LEU A 85 -13.54 -10.13 -1.80
C LEU A 85 -12.86 -10.70 -3.04
N GLY A 86 -11.62 -11.19 -2.91
CA GLY A 86 -10.90 -11.88 -3.96
C GLY A 86 -10.53 -11.02 -5.16
N ALA A 87 -10.43 -9.71 -4.99
CA ALA A 87 -10.14 -8.78 -6.08
C ALA A 87 -8.67 -8.79 -6.51
N LEU A 88 -7.75 -8.96 -5.55
CA LEU A 88 -6.32 -8.90 -5.84
C LEU A 88 -5.85 -10.11 -6.63
N GLU A 89 -5.17 -9.85 -7.74
CA GLU A 89 -4.59 -10.86 -8.63
C GLU A 89 -3.08 -10.96 -8.45
N SER A 90 -2.41 -9.82 -8.30
CA SER A 90 -0.97 -9.77 -8.05
C SER A 90 -0.57 -8.57 -7.24
N GLN A 91 0.53 -8.70 -6.51
CA GLN A 91 1.13 -7.64 -5.71
C GLN A 91 2.63 -7.66 -5.95
N GLU A 92 3.16 -6.51 -6.36
CA GLU A 92 4.58 -6.34 -6.58
C GLU A 92 5.07 -5.15 -5.76
N ASN A 93 6.28 -5.24 -5.24
CA ASN A 93 6.90 -4.08 -4.61
C ASN A 93 8.39 -4.06 -4.85
N LYS A 94 8.95 -2.88 -4.73
CA LYS A 94 10.39 -2.68 -4.72
C LYS A 94 10.73 -1.58 -3.71
N LEU A 95 11.89 -1.74 -3.09
CA LEU A 95 12.41 -0.74 -2.18
C LEU A 95 13.42 0.12 -2.93
N LEU A 96 13.22 1.43 -2.88
CA LEU A 96 14.07 2.39 -3.56
C LEU A 96 14.81 3.23 -2.51
N LYS A 97 16.07 3.52 -2.81
CA LYS A 97 16.88 4.42 -2.01
C LYS A 97 17.26 5.62 -2.89
N PRO A 98 16.93 6.85 -2.47
CA PRO A 98 17.34 8.03 -3.24
C PRO A 98 18.85 8.08 -3.42
N VAL A 99 19.30 8.55 -4.57
CA VAL A 99 20.72 8.77 -4.83
C VAL A 99 21.21 9.97 -4.02
N ASP A 100 22.51 10.03 -3.77
CA ASP A 100 23.10 11.05 -2.88
C ASP A 100 22.86 12.48 -3.36
N PHE A 101 22.77 12.69 -4.66
CA PHE A 101 22.57 14.01 -5.24
C PHE A 101 21.10 14.45 -5.33
N TYR A 102 20.16 13.61 -4.88
CA TYR A 102 18.73 13.93 -4.91
C TYR A 102 18.18 14.03 -3.50
N ASP A 103 17.61 15.20 -3.18
CA ASP A 103 16.96 15.44 -1.90
C ASP A 103 15.45 15.26 -2.06
N LEU A 104 14.94 14.17 -1.51
CA LEU A 104 13.50 13.87 -1.52
C LEU A 104 12.81 14.75 -0.49
N LYS A 105 11.99 15.66 -0.96
CA LYS A 105 11.18 16.54 -0.11
C LYS A 105 9.84 15.91 0.16
N ILE A 106 9.58 15.67 1.42
CA ILE A 106 8.36 15.03 1.88
C ILE A 106 7.63 15.97 2.82
#